data_6f1d58ecd7718564f35f47fbd1464c09
#
_entry.id   6f1d58ecd7718564f35f47fbd1464c09
#
_cell.length_a   1.000
_cell.length_b   1.000
_cell.length_c   1.000
_cell.angle_alpha   90.00
_cell.angle_beta   90.00
_cell.angle_gamma   90.00
#
_symmetry.space_group_name_H-M   'P 1'
#
loop_
_entity.id
_entity.type
_entity.pdbx_description
1 polymer ?
#
loop_
_entity_poly.entity_id
_entity_poly.type
_entity_poly.pdbx_seq_one_letter_code
_entity_poly.pdbx_strand_id
1 'polypeptide(L)'
;MTRSFIPTVCMSIVILIALAVTETESANASAFQPTSADVPLCKSIYKKKSVPAKTLQALIRSHERWVEYRGNPTAKRLELCQADLSRAALSEANLERADLEGAVLRQANLSQATLVQASLAGTDLSKARLEDSNLSGADLRRAQLAGANLSRAIGDEAALFDAALSGAKLKEAAFERAQLQGADLTSSDLTDGNFVDAYFYGATLKGAILVNADLTGVDLRRTILTNANLSHAILQGALLDHAQLEGAHMVEADMESAYLDETNLHNANLNGAILRGADLRYANLHGAGLLDADLEGANLEEAALVKVNANSAKLRMAILYHTVLDEADFRDSHLNRAVLIGAKGSRTNFTNGDLSEIYAPKSSLRQTQFSKANLEEANFVGADLRGSNFSYGNLTQTNLQDANLQNATFIGADLSGARLDSADLRRANFKGAILSTVIGLTQAQLNAACVDDETKLPPELSRPTPCSSLKKEAR
;
A
#
# COMPACT_ATOMS: atom_id res chain seq x y z
N MET A 1 14.39 -13.12 -49.61
CA MET A 1 15.41 -12.86 -48.59
C MET A 1 15.16 -11.46 -48.04
N THR A 2 14.36 -11.35 -47.03
CA THR A 2 14.24 -10.14 -46.21
C THR A 2 14.04 -10.60 -44.75
N ARG A 3 15.07 -10.38 -43.94
CA ARG A 3 15.12 -10.71 -42.54
C ARG A 3 14.21 -9.76 -41.76
N SER A 4 13.24 -10.33 -41.07
CA SER A 4 12.46 -9.66 -40.04
C SER A 4 13.37 -9.34 -38.85
N PHE A 5 13.56 -8.05 -38.57
CA PHE A 5 14.17 -7.57 -37.34
C PHE A 5 13.07 -7.55 -36.26
N ILE A 6 13.14 -8.45 -35.29
CA ILE A 6 12.44 -8.37 -34.03
C ILE A 6 13.25 -7.41 -33.15
N PRO A 7 12.67 -6.39 -32.53
CA PRO A 7 13.44 -5.53 -31.65
C PRO A 7 13.70 -6.26 -30.32
N THR A 8 14.91 -6.79 -30.17
CA THR A 8 15.46 -7.46 -28.97
C THR A 8 15.67 -6.46 -27.79
N VAL A 9 15.24 -5.22 -27.90
CA VAL A 9 15.54 -4.15 -26.95
C VAL A 9 14.57 -4.10 -25.76
N CYS A 10 13.34 -4.64 -25.90
CA CYS A 10 12.37 -4.61 -24.80
C CYS A 10 12.62 -5.70 -23.72
N MET A 11 13.30 -6.79 -24.07
CA MET A 11 13.52 -7.90 -23.12
C MET A 11 14.70 -7.66 -22.18
N SER A 12 15.64 -6.77 -22.54
CA SER A 12 16.85 -6.50 -21.76
C SER A 12 16.65 -5.45 -20.64
N ILE A 13 15.63 -4.62 -20.72
CA ILE A 13 15.35 -3.58 -19.71
C ILE A 13 14.56 -4.18 -18.55
N VAL A 14 13.63 -5.11 -18.80
CA VAL A 14 12.85 -5.79 -17.76
C VAL A 14 13.71 -6.72 -16.91
N ILE A 15 14.75 -7.36 -17.50
CA ILE A 15 15.68 -8.25 -16.77
C ILE A 15 16.71 -7.47 -15.95
N LEU A 16 17.05 -6.23 -16.34
CA LEU A 16 18.03 -5.42 -15.60
C LEU A 16 17.43 -4.72 -14.36
N ILE A 17 16.13 -4.50 -14.32
CA ILE A 17 15.46 -3.95 -13.12
C ILE A 17 15.20 -5.05 -12.09
N ALA A 18 14.96 -6.30 -12.51
CA ALA A 18 14.77 -7.44 -11.60
C ALA A 18 16.08 -7.95 -10.96
N LEU A 19 17.26 -7.61 -11.49
CA LEU A 19 18.57 -8.05 -10.95
C LEU A 19 19.27 -7.03 -10.06
N ALA A 20 18.75 -5.80 -9.95
CA ALA A 20 19.33 -4.76 -9.10
C ALA A 20 18.72 -4.67 -7.69
N VAL A 21 17.67 -5.45 -7.39
CA VAL A 21 16.96 -5.40 -6.10
C VAL A 21 17.30 -6.56 -5.16
N THR A 22 18.11 -7.55 -5.58
CA THR A 22 18.35 -8.75 -4.77
C THR A 22 19.62 -8.74 -3.89
N GLU A 23 20.33 -7.62 -3.72
CA GLU A 23 21.57 -7.59 -2.93
C GLU A 23 21.68 -6.47 -1.87
N THR A 24 20.58 -5.96 -1.32
CA THR A 24 20.66 -5.05 -0.16
C THR A 24 19.92 -5.53 1.09
N GLU A 25 19.62 -6.81 1.18
CA GLU A 25 18.85 -7.41 2.30
C GLU A 25 19.68 -7.88 3.50
N SER A 26 20.88 -7.42 3.76
CA SER A 26 21.59 -7.92 4.95
C SER A 26 22.51 -6.96 5.69
N ALA A 27 22.19 -5.66 5.71
CA ALA A 27 23.01 -4.79 6.54
C ALA A 27 22.21 -3.63 7.12
N ASN A 28 21.30 -3.87 8.07
CA ASN A 28 20.99 -2.93 9.17
C ASN A 28 19.89 -3.44 10.13
N ALA A 29 19.61 -4.73 10.19
CA ALA A 29 18.94 -5.30 11.36
C ALA A 29 19.98 -5.64 12.43
N SER A 30 20.82 -4.70 12.80
CA SER A 30 21.54 -4.80 14.06
C SER A 30 20.50 -4.57 15.15
N ALA A 31 19.88 -5.67 15.60
CA ALA A 31 19.07 -5.68 16.80
C ALA A 31 19.88 -4.98 17.90
N PHE A 32 19.48 -3.78 18.25
CA PHE A 32 19.87 -3.14 19.49
C PHE A 32 19.23 -3.99 20.61
N GLN A 33 19.91 -5.09 20.96
CA GLN A 33 19.62 -5.77 22.21
C GLN A 33 20.20 -4.87 23.31
N PRO A 34 19.39 -4.28 24.18
CA PRO A 34 19.95 -3.63 25.35
C PRO A 34 20.61 -4.71 26.17
N THR A 35 21.93 -4.68 26.20
CA THR A 35 22.68 -5.43 27.20
C THR A 35 22.14 -5.02 28.57
N SER A 36 21.89 -5.97 29.46
CA SER A 36 21.42 -5.75 30.83
C SER A 36 22.49 -5.10 31.74
N ALA A 37 23.28 -4.18 31.18
CA ALA A 37 24.31 -3.47 31.91
C ALA A 37 23.82 -2.03 32.13
N ASP A 38 23.68 -1.71 33.42
CA ASP A 38 23.53 -0.37 33.98
C ASP A 38 22.21 0.38 33.72
N VAL A 39 21.11 -0.15 34.31
CA VAL A 39 20.03 0.76 34.72
C VAL A 39 20.62 1.68 35.81
N PRO A 40 20.78 3.00 35.56
CA PRO A 40 21.29 3.88 36.58
C PRO A 40 20.43 3.77 37.85
N LEU A 41 21.04 3.41 38.94
CA LEU A 41 20.30 3.29 40.21
C LEU A 41 19.61 4.62 40.50
N CYS A 42 18.26 4.62 40.48
CA CYS A 42 17.48 5.81 40.87
C CYS A 42 17.96 6.36 42.22
N LYS A 43 18.43 7.60 42.22
CA LYS A 43 18.99 8.28 43.41
C LYS A 43 17.98 9.19 44.09
N SER A 44 16.74 9.29 43.58
CA SER A 44 15.72 10.16 44.14
C SER A 44 15.36 9.77 45.57
N ILE A 45 15.31 10.78 46.48
CA ILE A 45 14.80 10.63 47.84
C ILE A 45 13.26 10.53 47.89
N TYR A 46 12.59 10.81 46.77
CA TYR A 46 11.12 10.82 46.65
C TYR A 46 10.55 9.52 46.04
N LYS A 47 11.31 8.44 45.99
CA LYS A 47 10.83 7.14 45.48
C LYS A 47 9.49 6.78 46.07
N LYS A 48 8.46 6.57 45.19
CA LYS A 48 7.08 6.23 45.57
C LYS A 48 6.43 7.21 46.57
N LYS A 49 6.92 8.47 46.62
CA LYS A 49 6.37 9.52 47.47
C LYS A 49 5.98 10.72 46.63
N SER A 50 4.93 11.43 47.02
CA SER A 50 4.58 12.69 46.38
C SER A 50 5.57 13.80 46.76
N VAL A 51 5.82 14.66 45.78
CA VAL A 51 6.70 15.84 45.94
C VAL A 51 5.84 17.06 46.25
N PRO A 52 5.98 17.72 47.42
CA PRO A 52 5.21 18.93 47.70
C PRO A 52 5.45 20.00 46.68
N ALA A 53 4.41 20.74 46.22
CA ALA A 53 4.49 21.71 45.13
C ALA A 53 5.58 22.76 45.31
N LYS A 54 5.74 23.31 46.54
CA LYS A 54 6.82 24.27 46.82
C LYS A 54 8.22 23.69 46.64
N THR A 55 8.39 22.42 47.07
CA THR A 55 9.65 21.67 46.91
C THR A 55 9.93 21.40 45.45
N LEU A 56 8.91 20.96 44.71
CA LEU A 56 9.03 20.69 43.26
C LEU A 56 9.47 21.95 42.50
N GLN A 57 8.86 23.11 42.77
CA GLN A 57 9.27 24.40 42.17
C GLN A 57 10.70 24.78 42.50
N ALA A 58 11.15 24.52 43.74
CA ALA A 58 12.53 24.81 44.13
C ALA A 58 13.53 23.89 43.43
N LEU A 59 13.18 22.62 43.25
CA LEU A 59 13.97 21.62 42.52
C LEU A 59 14.08 22.01 41.04
N ILE A 60 12.95 22.38 40.41
CA ILE A 60 12.92 22.83 39.01
C ILE A 60 13.84 24.07 38.84
N ARG A 61 13.69 25.10 39.65
CA ARG A 61 14.57 26.30 39.56
C ARG A 61 16.05 25.95 39.75
N SER A 62 16.37 24.96 40.58
CA SER A 62 17.75 24.47 40.72
C SER A 62 18.24 23.78 39.48
N HIS A 63 17.36 22.99 38.84
CA HIS A 63 17.65 22.27 37.61
C HIS A 63 17.83 23.23 36.42
N GLU A 64 16.97 24.24 36.30
CA GLU A 64 17.08 25.28 35.26
C GLU A 64 18.46 25.96 35.31
N ARG A 65 18.92 26.31 36.48
CA ARG A 65 20.29 26.81 36.66
C ARG A 65 21.38 25.82 36.30
N TRP A 66 21.11 24.50 36.50
CA TRP A 66 22.04 23.46 36.09
C TRP A 66 22.11 23.33 34.56
N VAL A 67 20.99 23.47 33.89
CA VAL A 67 20.92 23.46 32.43
C VAL A 67 21.63 24.69 31.84
N GLU A 68 21.35 25.87 32.39
CA GLU A 68 21.90 27.18 31.93
C GLU A 68 23.41 27.25 32.14
N TYR A 69 23.90 26.85 33.31
CA TYR A 69 25.29 26.95 33.68
C TYR A 69 25.92 25.59 33.92
N ARG A 70 26.11 24.80 32.84
CA ARG A 70 26.73 23.47 32.90
C ARG A 70 28.05 23.50 33.62
N GLY A 71 28.13 22.87 34.81
CA GLY A 71 29.32 22.86 35.68
C GLY A 71 29.20 23.71 36.92
N ASN A 72 28.07 24.39 37.15
CA ASN A 72 27.84 25.11 38.42
C ASN A 72 27.74 24.10 39.58
N PRO A 73 28.66 24.14 40.56
CA PRO A 73 28.68 23.16 41.65
C PRO A 73 27.50 23.29 42.61
N THR A 74 26.73 24.37 42.56
CA THR A 74 25.57 24.62 43.43
C THR A 74 24.26 24.23 42.79
N ALA A 75 24.23 24.00 41.49
CA ALA A 75 23.06 23.56 40.74
C ALA A 75 23.10 22.04 40.54
N LYS A 76 21.94 21.39 40.54
CA LYS A 76 21.84 19.93 40.42
C LYS A 76 20.86 19.55 39.34
N ARG A 77 21.18 18.50 38.60
CA ARG A 77 20.24 17.83 37.69
C ARG A 77 19.01 17.39 38.50
N LEU A 78 17.84 17.53 37.94
CA LEU A 78 16.61 17.06 38.54
C LEU A 78 16.58 15.52 38.53
N GLU A 79 16.50 14.92 39.69
CA GLU A 79 16.42 13.46 39.92
C GLU A 79 15.12 13.16 40.67
N LEU A 80 14.04 12.86 39.93
CA LEU A 80 12.73 12.51 40.47
C LEU A 80 12.24 11.14 40.00
N CYS A 81 13.20 10.26 39.68
CA CYS A 81 12.88 8.90 39.29
C CYS A 81 12.00 8.21 40.33
N GLN A 82 10.98 7.49 39.91
CA GLN A 82 9.97 6.79 40.74
C GLN A 82 9.19 7.72 41.68
N ALA A 83 9.25 9.03 41.56
CA ALA A 83 8.46 9.96 42.38
C ALA A 83 7.01 10.01 41.92
N ASP A 84 6.10 10.33 42.85
CA ASP A 84 4.71 10.64 42.53
C ASP A 84 4.55 12.14 42.22
N LEU A 85 4.37 12.48 40.98
CA LEU A 85 4.14 13.80 40.44
C LEU A 85 2.75 13.90 39.79
N SER A 86 1.82 13.05 40.24
CA SER A 86 0.44 13.06 39.73
C SER A 86 -0.17 14.46 39.84
N ARG A 87 -0.77 14.94 38.75
CA ARG A 87 -1.37 16.29 38.62
C ARG A 87 -0.41 17.45 38.88
N ALA A 88 0.90 17.22 38.87
CA ALA A 88 1.87 18.31 39.02
C ALA A 88 1.69 19.38 37.98
N ALA A 89 1.87 20.65 38.38
CA ALA A 89 1.91 21.79 37.44
C ALA A 89 3.36 21.99 36.99
N LEU A 90 3.66 21.54 35.77
CA LEU A 90 4.98 21.51 35.13
C LEU A 90 4.94 22.23 33.77
N SER A 91 3.88 23.05 33.52
CA SER A 91 3.82 23.82 32.27
C SER A 91 5.02 24.75 32.15
N GLU A 92 5.56 24.83 30.92
CA GLU A 92 6.73 25.65 30.58
C GLU A 92 8.02 25.29 31.35
N ALA A 93 8.01 24.24 32.17
CA ALA A 93 9.17 23.85 32.95
C ALA A 93 10.33 23.38 32.05
N ASN A 94 11.54 23.84 32.33
CA ASN A 94 12.71 23.27 31.67
C ASN A 94 13.16 22.02 32.43
N LEU A 95 12.91 20.84 31.81
CA LEU A 95 13.23 19.51 32.29
C LEU A 95 14.26 18.81 31.40
N GLU A 96 15.06 19.60 30.64
CA GLU A 96 16.10 19.05 29.76
C GLU A 96 17.01 18.09 30.53
N ARG A 97 17.11 16.85 30.04
CA ARG A 97 17.92 15.77 30.68
C ARG A 97 17.51 15.45 32.10
N ALA A 98 16.34 15.83 32.58
CA ALA A 98 15.85 15.42 33.90
C ALA A 98 15.74 13.89 34.00
N ASP A 99 15.94 13.34 35.20
CA ASP A 99 15.71 11.93 35.48
C ASP A 99 14.32 11.76 36.13
N LEU A 100 13.40 11.27 35.34
CA LEU A 100 12.00 11.00 35.66
C LEU A 100 11.65 9.51 35.49
N GLU A 101 12.64 8.63 35.34
CA GLU A 101 12.44 7.20 35.07
C GLU A 101 11.48 6.57 36.09
N GLY A 102 10.43 5.90 35.60
CA GLY A 102 9.43 5.26 36.43
C GLY A 102 8.60 6.20 37.30
N ALA A 103 8.68 7.52 37.12
CA ALA A 103 7.85 8.48 37.85
C ALA A 103 6.37 8.35 37.47
N VAL A 104 5.49 8.77 38.36
CA VAL A 104 4.05 8.83 38.13
C VAL A 104 3.66 10.26 37.84
N LEU A 105 3.34 10.54 36.56
CA LEU A 105 2.97 11.87 36.02
C LEU A 105 1.51 11.89 35.54
N ARG A 106 0.66 11.05 36.13
CA ARG A 106 -0.76 10.96 35.72
C ARG A 106 -1.44 12.31 35.81
N GLN A 107 -2.07 12.72 34.71
CA GLN A 107 -2.79 13.99 34.61
C GLN A 107 -1.90 15.21 34.93
N ALA A 108 -0.58 15.09 34.94
CA ALA A 108 0.32 16.23 35.12
C ALA A 108 0.18 17.19 33.94
N ASN A 109 0.36 18.48 34.17
CA ASN A 109 0.41 19.49 33.12
C ASN A 109 1.87 19.78 32.77
N LEU A 110 2.30 19.26 31.62
CA LEU A 110 3.62 19.43 31.00
C LEU A 110 3.53 20.24 29.70
N SER A 111 2.41 20.97 29.51
CA SER A 111 2.26 21.78 28.29
C SER A 111 3.40 22.79 28.16
N GLN A 112 3.95 22.92 26.94
CA GLN A 112 5.08 23.80 26.62
C GLN A 112 6.38 23.49 27.42
N ALA A 113 6.45 22.36 28.12
CA ALA A 113 7.66 21.98 28.85
C ALA A 113 8.77 21.52 27.90
N THR A 114 10.02 21.80 28.25
CA THR A 114 11.20 21.28 27.56
C THR A 114 11.68 20.00 28.24
N LEU A 115 11.56 18.88 27.56
CA LEU A 115 11.92 17.53 28.02
C LEU A 115 13.05 16.91 27.16
N VAL A 116 13.80 17.75 26.47
CA VAL A 116 14.87 17.32 25.56
C VAL A 116 15.84 16.38 26.28
N GLN A 117 16.06 15.19 25.70
CA GLN A 117 16.93 14.15 26.27
C GLN A 117 16.59 13.76 27.73
N ALA A 118 15.36 13.99 28.22
CA ALA A 118 14.92 13.54 29.53
C ALA A 118 14.76 12.03 29.58
N SER A 119 15.06 11.43 30.73
CA SER A 119 14.79 10.03 30.99
C SER A 119 13.36 9.85 31.54
N LEU A 120 12.47 9.30 30.72
CA LEU A 120 11.06 9.07 31.01
C LEU A 120 10.71 7.57 30.86
N ALA A 121 11.71 6.69 30.83
CA ALA A 121 11.47 5.26 30.65
C ALA A 121 10.56 4.71 31.75
N GLY A 122 9.53 3.96 31.36
CA GLY A 122 8.55 3.37 32.26
C GLY A 122 7.72 4.36 33.09
N THR A 123 7.72 5.66 32.72
CA THR A 123 6.88 6.66 33.41
C THR A 123 5.40 6.43 33.14
N ASP A 124 4.56 6.80 34.11
CA ASP A 124 3.12 6.85 33.93
C ASP A 124 2.65 8.28 33.62
N LEU A 125 2.50 8.56 32.33
CA LEU A 125 2.02 9.82 31.75
C LEU A 125 0.54 9.72 31.34
N SER A 126 -0.20 8.74 31.87
CA SER A 126 -1.60 8.54 31.47
C SER A 126 -2.41 9.80 31.66
N LYS A 127 -3.09 10.26 30.60
CA LYS A 127 -3.88 11.49 30.54
C LYS A 127 -3.11 12.76 30.90
N ALA A 128 -1.78 12.75 30.84
CA ALA A 128 -0.96 13.95 31.00
C ALA A 128 -1.19 14.92 29.83
N ARG A 129 -0.95 16.20 30.07
CA ARG A 129 -0.99 17.26 29.09
C ARG A 129 0.43 17.60 28.66
N LEU A 130 0.76 17.34 27.42
CA LEU A 130 2.06 17.53 26.79
C LEU A 130 1.96 18.42 25.54
N GLU A 131 0.86 19.19 25.43
CA GLU A 131 0.65 20.05 24.26
C GLU A 131 1.81 21.02 24.13
N ASP A 132 2.32 21.20 22.91
CA ASP A 132 3.41 22.10 22.57
C ASP A 132 4.73 21.81 23.34
N SER A 133 4.89 20.64 23.94
CA SER A 133 6.12 20.25 24.66
C SER A 133 7.21 19.79 23.69
N ASN A 134 8.48 19.91 24.10
CA ASN A 134 9.62 19.40 23.36
C ASN A 134 10.22 18.16 24.05
N LEU A 135 10.06 17.01 23.42
CA LEU A 135 10.51 15.67 23.86
C LEU A 135 11.67 15.15 23.00
N SER A 136 12.33 16.01 22.18
CA SER A 136 13.37 15.57 21.25
C SER A 136 14.46 14.77 21.96
N GLY A 137 14.74 13.57 21.41
CA GLY A 137 15.72 12.64 21.99
C GLY A 137 15.38 12.12 23.37
N ALA A 138 14.15 12.31 23.90
CA ALA A 138 13.75 11.80 25.20
C ALA A 138 13.60 10.28 25.18
N ASP A 139 13.92 9.64 26.29
CA ASP A 139 13.73 8.20 26.50
C ASP A 139 12.36 7.92 27.13
N LEU A 140 11.39 7.55 26.32
CA LEU A 140 10.02 7.20 26.69
C LEU A 140 9.75 5.68 26.58
N ARG A 141 10.79 4.86 26.55
CA ARG A 141 10.63 3.40 26.43
C ARG A 141 9.70 2.86 27.49
N ARG A 142 8.69 2.07 27.05
CA ARG A 142 7.68 1.48 27.95
C ARG A 142 6.88 2.49 28.78
N ALA A 143 6.90 3.78 28.42
CA ALA A 143 6.08 4.80 29.09
C ALA A 143 4.60 4.54 28.86
N GLN A 144 3.77 4.86 29.84
CA GLN A 144 2.31 4.76 29.78
C GLN A 144 1.74 6.14 29.41
N LEU A 145 1.34 6.32 28.16
CA LEU A 145 0.83 7.58 27.60
C LEU A 145 -0.66 7.47 27.23
N ALA A 146 -1.37 6.45 27.75
CA ALA A 146 -2.76 6.23 27.38
C ALA A 146 -3.63 7.47 27.61
N GLY A 147 -4.27 7.97 26.57
CA GLY A 147 -5.09 9.18 26.58
C GLY A 147 -4.33 10.47 26.89
N ALA A 148 -2.99 10.49 26.81
CA ALA A 148 -2.19 11.70 26.92
C ALA A 148 -2.44 12.64 25.73
N ASN A 149 -2.28 13.94 25.93
CA ASN A 149 -2.37 14.93 24.89
C ASN A 149 -0.98 15.47 24.52
N LEU A 150 -0.47 15.03 23.36
CA LEU A 150 0.80 15.43 22.76
C LEU A 150 0.56 16.31 21.52
N SER A 151 -0.59 16.96 21.40
CA SER A 151 -0.88 17.78 20.22
C SER A 151 0.21 18.86 20.06
N ARG A 152 0.76 19.00 18.86
CA ARG A 152 1.87 19.88 18.50
C ARG A 152 3.14 19.67 19.33
N ALA A 153 3.29 18.54 19.99
CA ALA A 153 4.55 18.19 20.67
C ALA A 153 5.64 17.88 19.64
N ILE A 154 6.87 18.17 19.98
CA ILE A 154 8.07 17.82 19.20
C ILE A 154 8.75 16.65 19.89
N GLY A 155 8.89 15.53 19.21
CA GLY A 155 9.50 14.30 19.72
C GLY A 155 10.50 13.69 18.74
N ASP A 156 11.21 14.51 17.98
CA ASP A 156 12.18 14.04 16.99
C ASP A 156 13.24 13.18 17.68
N GLU A 157 13.52 12.01 17.07
CA GLU A 157 14.47 11.02 17.60
C GLU A 157 14.13 10.49 19.00
N ALA A 158 12.93 10.75 19.54
CA ALA A 158 12.50 10.20 20.82
C ALA A 158 12.39 8.68 20.76
N ALA A 159 12.79 8.01 21.86
CA ALA A 159 12.67 6.55 21.99
C ALA A 159 11.35 6.18 22.67
N LEU A 160 10.40 5.60 21.92
CA LEU A 160 9.08 5.16 22.42
C LEU A 160 8.89 3.64 22.24
N PHE A 161 9.96 2.86 22.26
CA PHE A 161 9.85 1.39 22.17
C PHE A 161 8.88 0.84 23.21
N ASP A 162 7.93 0.00 22.78
CA ASP A 162 6.93 -0.63 23.63
C ASP A 162 6.09 0.36 24.46
N ALA A 163 6.03 1.64 24.09
CA ALA A 163 5.23 2.63 24.81
C ALA A 163 3.73 2.42 24.56
N ALA A 164 2.89 2.67 25.58
CA ALA A 164 1.44 2.55 25.47
C ALA A 164 0.81 3.94 25.22
N LEU A 165 0.44 4.21 23.96
CA LEU A 165 -0.17 5.47 23.52
C LEU A 165 -1.64 5.31 23.13
N SER A 166 -2.33 4.26 23.61
CA SER A 166 -3.71 4.03 23.21
C SER A 166 -4.61 5.24 23.51
N GLY A 167 -5.36 5.70 22.51
CA GLY A 167 -6.20 6.88 22.58
C GLY A 167 -5.45 8.20 22.84
N ALA A 168 -4.14 8.23 22.70
CA ALA A 168 -3.36 9.48 22.81
C ALA A 168 -3.66 10.42 21.64
N LYS A 169 -3.51 11.73 21.87
CA LYS A 169 -3.68 12.76 20.86
C LYS A 169 -2.31 13.27 20.45
N LEU A 170 -1.95 13.06 19.17
CA LEU A 170 -0.70 13.51 18.56
C LEU A 170 -0.99 14.43 17.35
N LYS A 171 -2.13 15.12 17.38
CA LYS A 171 -2.50 16.01 16.28
C LYS A 171 -1.44 17.08 16.06
N GLU A 172 -0.99 17.26 14.80
CA GLU A 172 0.06 18.23 14.42
C GLU A 172 1.40 18.01 15.16
N ALA A 173 1.63 16.82 15.74
CA ALA A 173 2.88 16.52 16.43
C ALA A 173 3.99 16.20 15.43
N ALA A 174 5.24 16.58 15.77
CA ALA A 174 6.43 16.26 14.99
C ALA A 174 7.26 15.20 15.69
N PHE A 175 7.42 14.02 15.07
CA PHE A 175 8.14 12.86 15.59
C PHE A 175 9.05 12.26 14.51
N GLU A 176 9.80 13.14 13.82
CA GLU A 176 10.74 12.68 12.80
C GLU A 176 11.77 11.71 13.39
N ARG A 177 12.04 10.61 12.68
CA ARG A 177 12.98 9.56 13.09
C ARG A 177 12.74 9.01 14.51
N ALA A 178 11.54 9.21 15.08
CA ALA A 178 11.18 8.65 16.39
C ALA A 178 11.09 7.12 16.33
N GLN A 179 11.41 6.48 17.44
CA GLN A 179 11.49 5.02 17.55
C GLN A 179 10.27 4.47 18.28
N LEU A 180 9.25 4.03 17.51
CA LEU A 180 7.95 3.56 18.01
C LEU A 180 7.76 2.04 17.82
N GLN A 181 8.85 1.28 17.68
CA GLN A 181 8.75 -0.16 17.48
C GLN A 181 8.02 -0.83 18.64
N GLY A 182 7.02 -1.66 18.30
CA GLY A 182 6.18 -2.36 19.29
C GLY A 182 5.24 -1.47 20.10
N ALA A 183 5.18 -0.17 19.83
CA ALA A 183 4.28 0.75 20.54
C ALA A 183 2.79 0.44 20.28
N ASP A 184 1.94 0.66 21.27
CA ASP A 184 0.48 0.58 21.13
C ASP A 184 -0.13 1.97 20.94
N LEU A 185 -0.50 2.28 19.69
CA LEU A 185 -1.19 3.51 19.28
C LEU A 185 -2.67 3.22 18.91
N THR A 186 -3.26 2.17 19.47
CA THR A 186 -4.66 1.82 19.19
C THR A 186 -5.57 3.03 19.43
N SER A 187 -6.37 3.39 18.42
CA SER A 187 -7.32 4.51 18.43
C SER A 187 -6.70 5.88 18.77
N SER A 188 -5.42 6.08 18.55
CA SER A 188 -4.75 7.37 18.71
C SER A 188 -5.05 8.29 17.53
N ASP A 189 -4.91 9.61 17.74
CA ASP A 189 -5.12 10.64 16.72
C ASP A 189 -3.77 11.27 16.35
N LEU A 190 -3.28 10.95 15.14
CA LEU A 190 -2.04 11.43 14.54
C LEU A 190 -2.33 12.39 13.37
N THR A 191 -3.54 12.96 13.31
CA THR A 191 -3.96 13.85 12.21
C THR A 191 -2.96 14.99 12.04
N ASP A 192 -2.62 15.30 10.77
CA ASP A 192 -1.69 16.37 10.39
C ASP A 192 -0.28 16.26 11.03
N GLY A 193 0.09 15.08 11.56
CA GLY A 193 1.38 14.85 12.22
C GLY A 193 2.52 14.59 11.23
N ASN A 194 3.75 14.94 11.62
CA ASN A 194 4.97 14.66 10.87
C ASN A 194 5.71 13.48 11.53
N PHE A 195 5.81 12.36 10.81
CA PHE A 195 6.48 11.13 11.21
C PHE A 195 7.50 10.65 10.15
N VAL A 196 8.09 11.59 9.43
CA VAL A 196 9.09 11.28 8.38
C VAL A 196 10.21 10.43 8.96
N ASP A 197 10.56 9.33 8.26
CA ASP A 197 11.59 8.36 8.65
C ASP A 197 11.40 7.74 10.04
N ALA A 198 10.21 7.83 10.64
CA ALA A 198 9.95 7.21 11.95
C ALA A 198 9.84 5.69 11.85
N TYR A 199 10.12 4.99 12.94
CA TYR A 199 10.17 3.53 13.01
C TYR A 199 9.00 2.98 13.80
N PHE A 200 8.01 2.38 13.12
CA PHE A 200 6.82 1.74 13.71
C PHE A 200 6.85 0.21 13.62
N TYR A 201 7.98 -0.41 13.29
CA TYR A 201 8.04 -1.85 13.11
C TYR A 201 7.31 -2.62 14.19
N GLY A 202 6.31 -3.42 13.81
CA GLY A 202 5.52 -4.24 14.74
C GLY A 202 4.60 -3.46 15.69
N ALA A 203 4.45 -2.15 15.51
CA ALA A 203 3.52 -1.34 16.32
C ALA A 203 2.06 -1.68 16.01
N THR A 204 1.17 -1.34 16.94
CA THR A 204 -0.29 -1.47 16.77
C THR A 204 -0.92 -0.10 16.60
N LEU A 205 -1.49 0.17 15.42
CA LEU A 205 -2.22 1.40 15.05
C LEU A 205 -3.69 1.07 14.72
N LYS A 206 -4.25 0.04 15.31
CA LYS A 206 -5.63 -0.38 15.03
C LYS A 206 -6.61 0.77 15.28
N GLY A 207 -7.36 1.16 14.24
CA GLY A 207 -8.33 2.25 14.31
C GLY A 207 -7.71 3.62 14.62
N ALA A 208 -6.41 3.80 14.44
CA ALA A 208 -5.74 5.09 14.58
C ALA A 208 -6.16 6.03 13.43
N ILE A 209 -6.09 7.34 13.67
CA ILE A 209 -6.39 8.38 12.70
C ILE A 209 -5.08 9.05 12.29
N LEU A 210 -4.69 8.87 11.01
CA LEU A 210 -3.46 9.40 10.40
C LEU A 210 -3.80 10.30 9.20
N VAL A 211 -4.95 10.94 9.23
CA VAL A 211 -5.41 11.81 8.12
C VAL A 211 -4.41 12.94 7.91
N ASN A 212 -3.99 13.16 6.65
CA ASN A 212 -2.98 14.13 6.24
C ASN A 212 -1.60 13.97 6.92
N ALA A 213 -1.32 12.86 7.60
CA ALA A 213 -0.02 12.67 8.24
C ALA A 213 1.10 12.52 7.18
N ASP A 214 2.26 13.10 7.45
CA ASP A 214 3.47 12.85 6.66
C ASP A 214 4.20 11.63 7.24
N LEU A 215 4.16 10.55 6.47
CA LEU A 215 4.74 9.23 6.76
C LEU A 215 5.80 8.88 5.70
N THR A 216 6.42 9.89 5.06
CA THR A 216 7.45 9.68 4.04
C THR A 216 8.60 8.85 4.62
N GLY A 217 8.99 7.78 3.93
CA GLY A 217 10.09 6.90 4.33
C GLY A 217 9.88 6.12 5.63
N VAL A 218 8.68 6.14 6.21
CA VAL A 218 8.37 5.49 7.50
C VAL A 218 8.53 3.96 7.41
N ASP A 219 9.02 3.34 8.49
CA ASP A 219 9.03 1.88 8.63
C ASP A 219 7.77 1.38 9.34
N LEU A 220 6.77 0.94 8.57
CA LEU A 220 5.51 0.36 9.04
C LEU A 220 5.47 -1.17 8.84
N ARG A 221 6.60 -1.82 8.64
CA ARG A 221 6.63 -3.27 8.44
C ARG A 221 6.04 -4.02 9.61
N ARG A 222 5.21 -5.04 9.32
CA ARG A 222 4.52 -5.89 10.31
C ARG A 222 3.62 -5.13 11.29
N THR A 223 3.24 -3.90 10.99
CA THR A 223 2.29 -3.13 11.80
C THR A 223 0.86 -3.64 11.68
N ILE A 224 0.05 -3.36 12.69
CA ILE A 224 -1.38 -3.64 12.69
C ILE A 224 -2.13 -2.32 12.49
N LEU A 225 -2.58 -2.06 11.27
CA LEU A 225 -3.31 -0.86 10.83
C LEU A 225 -4.79 -1.18 10.52
N THR A 226 -5.32 -2.27 11.04
CA THR A 226 -6.70 -2.69 10.77
C THR A 226 -7.68 -1.56 11.11
N ASN A 227 -8.52 -1.18 10.11
CA ASN A 227 -9.46 -0.07 10.19
C ASN A 227 -8.84 1.30 10.55
N ALA A 228 -7.55 1.50 10.36
CA ALA A 228 -6.92 2.83 10.51
C ALA A 228 -7.37 3.77 9.38
N ASN A 229 -7.36 5.08 9.63
CA ASN A 229 -7.67 6.09 8.63
C ASN A 229 -6.40 6.85 8.22
N LEU A 230 -5.87 6.52 7.05
CA LEU A 230 -4.71 7.14 6.40
C LEU A 230 -5.13 8.00 5.18
N SER A 231 -6.38 8.47 5.15
CA SER A 231 -6.84 9.29 4.01
C SER A 231 -5.96 10.53 3.86
N HIS A 232 -5.54 10.81 2.61
CA HIS A 232 -4.65 11.91 2.26
C HIS A 232 -3.26 11.87 2.92
N ALA A 233 -2.87 10.78 3.58
CA ALA A 233 -1.54 10.63 4.16
C ALA A 233 -0.48 10.51 3.06
N ILE A 234 0.73 11.00 3.33
CA ILE A 234 1.90 10.90 2.46
C ILE A 234 2.73 9.71 2.95
N LEU A 235 2.84 8.66 2.13
CA LEU A 235 3.56 7.40 2.43
C LEU A 235 4.60 7.11 1.33
N GLN A 236 5.15 8.15 0.70
CA GLN A 236 6.14 7.98 -0.37
C GLN A 236 7.35 7.21 0.13
N GLY A 237 7.72 6.11 -0.56
CA GLY A 237 8.83 5.26 -0.18
C GLY A 237 8.68 4.55 1.16
N ALA A 238 7.49 4.55 1.77
CA ALA A 238 7.23 3.89 3.05
C ALA A 238 7.39 2.36 2.93
N LEU A 239 7.87 1.72 4.01
CA LEU A 239 8.01 0.28 4.11
C LEU A 239 6.79 -0.30 4.84
N LEU A 240 5.94 -1.02 4.12
CA LEU A 240 4.69 -1.60 4.65
C LEU A 240 4.68 -3.14 4.54
N ASP A 241 5.81 -3.77 4.23
CA ASP A 241 5.88 -5.20 4.03
C ASP A 241 5.25 -5.97 5.19
N HIS A 242 4.40 -6.95 4.89
CA HIS A 242 3.63 -7.76 5.85
C HIS A 242 2.70 -6.95 6.79
N ALA A 243 2.42 -5.69 6.54
CA ALA A 243 1.49 -4.89 7.35
C ALA A 243 0.05 -5.39 7.22
N GLN A 244 -0.74 -5.24 8.28
CA GLN A 244 -2.15 -5.61 8.34
C GLN A 244 -3.04 -4.37 8.17
N LEU A 245 -3.49 -4.11 6.94
CA LEU A 245 -4.30 -2.95 6.53
C LEU A 245 -5.76 -3.34 6.22
N GLU A 246 -6.25 -4.45 6.76
CA GLU A 246 -7.63 -4.89 6.54
C GLU A 246 -8.62 -3.79 6.91
N GLY A 247 -9.49 -3.42 5.97
CA GLY A 247 -10.50 -2.38 6.13
C GLY A 247 -9.95 -0.97 6.35
N ALA A 248 -8.65 -0.72 6.15
CA ALA A 248 -8.06 0.61 6.29
C ALA A 248 -8.63 1.59 5.25
N HIS A 249 -8.79 2.85 5.65
CA HIS A 249 -9.19 3.95 4.78
C HIS A 249 -7.93 4.69 4.31
N MET A 250 -7.64 4.61 3.01
CA MET A 250 -6.44 5.17 2.36
C MET A 250 -6.84 6.01 1.13
N VAL A 251 -8.02 6.67 1.23
CA VAL A 251 -8.54 7.50 0.14
C VAL A 251 -7.55 8.61 -0.17
N GLU A 252 -7.17 8.73 -1.46
CA GLU A 252 -6.22 9.74 -1.96
C GLU A 252 -4.87 9.75 -1.20
N ALA A 253 -4.49 8.64 -0.56
CA ALA A 253 -3.17 8.52 0.04
C ALA A 253 -2.08 8.45 -1.04
N ASP A 254 -0.94 9.08 -0.80
CA ASP A 254 0.21 9.05 -1.70
C ASP A 254 1.21 7.99 -1.24
N MET A 255 1.23 6.87 -1.96
CA MET A 255 2.10 5.71 -1.73
C MET A 255 3.06 5.49 -2.91
N GLU A 256 3.44 6.57 -3.61
CA GLU A 256 4.39 6.44 -4.71
C GLU A 256 5.68 5.74 -4.25
N SER A 257 6.08 4.69 -4.98
CA SER A 257 7.26 3.87 -4.69
C SER A 257 7.27 3.21 -3.30
N ALA A 258 6.12 3.06 -2.64
CA ALA A 258 6.02 2.35 -1.36
C ALA A 258 6.20 0.83 -1.54
N TYR A 259 6.67 0.17 -0.49
CA TYR A 259 6.88 -1.28 -0.42
C TYR A 259 5.72 -1.91 0.35
N LEU A 260 4.89 -2.72 -0.34
CA LEU A 260 3.69 -3.36 0.19
C LEU A 260 3.73 -4.89 -0.02
N ASP A 261 4.92 -5.49 -0.09
CA ASP A 261 5.08 -6.93 -0.30
C ASP A 261 4.37 -7.73 0.81
N GLU A 262 3.60 -8.76 0.43
CA GLU A 262 2.78 -9.59 1.32
C GLU A 262 1.83 -8.80 2.26
N THR A 263 1.48 -7.57 1.93
CA THR A 263 0.57 -6.74 2.72
C THR A 263 -0.87 -7.25 2.66
N ASN A 264 -1.59 -7.24 3.79
CA ASN A 264 -3.02 -7.55 3.81
C ASN A 264 -3.87 -6.27 3.66
N LEU A 265 -4.37 -6.02 2.46
CA LEU A 265 -5.25 -4.91 2.08
C LEU A 265 -6.71 -5.36 1.89
N HIS A 266 -7.12 -6.49 2.50
CA HIS A 266 -8.48 -7.01 2.38
C HIS A 266 -9.52 -5.95 2.73
N ASN A 267 -10.45 -5.66 1.80
CA ASN A 267 -11.50 -4.64 1.93
C ASN A 267 -10.96 -3.22 2.25
N ALA A 268 -9.68 -2.92 2.04
CA ALA A 268 -9.17 -1.56 2.20
C ALA A 268 -9.76 -0.61 1.14
N ASN A 269 -9.91 0.65 1.49
CA ASN A 269 -10.38 1.69 0.57
C ASN A 269 -9.20 2.56 0.10
N LEU A 270 -8.72 2.28 -1.12
CA LEU A 270 -7.63 2.98 -1.79
C LEU A 270 -8.15 3.86 -2.96
N ASN A 271 -9.40 4.30 -2.91
CA ASN A 271 -9.96 5.11 -4.00
C ASN A 271 -9.16 6.41 -4.16
N GLY A 272 -8.76 6.72 -5.40
CA GLY A 272 -7.94 7.87 -5.72
C GLY A 272 -6.50 7.81 -5.22
N ALA A 273 -6.07 6.72 -4.59
CA ALA A 273 -4.70 6.60 -4.08
C ALA A 273 -3.65 6.59 -5.20
N ILE A 274 -2.48 7.13 -4.91
CA ILE A 274 -1.32 7.12 -5.82
C ILE A 274 -0.39 5.98 -5.40
N LEU A 275 -0.24 4.98 -6.26
CA LEU A 275 0.57 3.77 -6.07
C LEU A 275 1.58 3.61 -7.21
N ARG A 276 2.00 4.71 -7.86
CA ARG A 276 2.94 4.65 -8.97
C ARG A 276 4.25 4.00 -8.56
N GLY A 277 4.66 2.97 -9.32
CA GLY A 277 5.88 2.24 -9.05
C GLY A 277 5.92 1.51 -7.70
N ALA A 278 4.81 1.41 -6.98
CA ALA A 278 4.74 0.69 -5.71
C ALA A 278 4.93 -0.82 -5.91
N ASP A 279 5.51 -1.47 -4.93
CA ASP A 279 5.70 -2.94 -4.89
C ASP A 279 4.59 -3.60 -4.07
N LEU A 280 3.62 -4.21 -4.76
CA LEU A 280 2.47 -4.91 -4.16
C LEU A 280 2.55 -6.43 -4.40
N ARG A 281 3.75 -6.97 -4.58
CA ARG A 281 3.90 -8.42 -4.80
C ARG A 281 3.27 -9.20 -3.66
N TYR A 282 2.58 -10.30 -4.01
CA TYR A 282 1.89 -11.17 -3.05
C TYR A 282 0.86 -10.47 -2.16
N ALA A 283 0.55 -9.19 -2.38
CA ALA A 283 -0.43 -8.45 -1.59
C ALA A 283 -1.85 -9.03 -1.73
N ASN A 284 -2.58 -9.03 -0.64
CA ASN A 284 -3.99 -9.43 -0.63
C ASN A 284 -4.89 -8.20 -0.73
N LEU A 285 -5.39 -7.91 -1.95
CA LEU A 285 -6.33 -6.80 -2.21
C LEU A 285 -7.78 -7.30 -2.35
N HIS A 286 -8.14 -8.51 -1.87
CA HIS A 286 -9.50 -9.03 -2.03
C HIS A 286 -10.55 -8.01 -1.57
N GLY A 287 -11.47 -7.65 -2.46
CA GLY A 287 -12.55 -6.71 -2.18
C GLY A 287 -12.13 -5.25 -1.97
N ALA A 288 -10.87 -4.92 -2.19
CA ALA A 288 -10.38 -3.54 -2.03
C ALA A 288 -11.02 -2.58 -3.05
N GLY A 289 -11.18 -1.31 -2.66
CA GLY A 289 -11.56 -0.22 -3.55
C GLY A 289 -10.32 0.45 -4.14
N LEU A 290 -10.26 0.51 -5.47
CA LEU A 290 -9.20 1.17 -6.26
C LEU A 290 -9.81 2.11 -7.32
N LEU A 291 -11.03 2.62 -7.09
CA LEU A 291 -11.69 3.56 -7.99
C LEU A 291 -10.77 4.75 -8.23
N ASP A 292 -10.51 5.10 -9.50
CA ASP A 292 -9.64 6.20 -9.92
C ASP A 292 -8.19 6.14 -9.38
N ALA A 293 -7.76 5.01 -8.82
CA ALA A 293 -6.40 4.86 -8.29
C ALA A 293 -5.34 4.87 -9.41
N ASP A 294 -4.14 5.38 -9.10
CA ASP A 294 -3.01 5.44 -10.01
C ASP A 294 -1.94 4.40 -9.64
N LEU A 295 -1.94 3.27 -10.36
CA LEU A 295 -1.00 2.15 -10.21
C LEU A 295 -0.03 2.08 -11.41
N GLU A 296 0.26 3.20 -12.08
CA GLU A 296 1.17 3.20 -13.23
C GLU A 296 2.53 2.61 -12.83
N GLY A 297 2.97 1.58 -13.56
CA GLY A 297 4.24 0.90 -13.31
C GLY A 297 4.31 0.10 -12.00
N ALA A 298 3.22 -0.03 -11.25
CA ALA A 298 3.22 -0.82 -10.01
C ALA A 298 3.47 -2.31 -10.27
N ASN A 299 4.13 -2.96 -9.32
CA ASN A 299 4.37 -4.41 -9.36
C ASN A 299 3.32 -5.13 -8.50
N LEU A 300 2.43 -5.86 -9.17
CA LEU A 300 1.34 -6.66 -8.57
C LEU A 300 1.58 -8.17 -8.79
N GLU A 301 2.82 -8.59 -9.01
CA GLU A 301 3.14 -10.02 -9.22
C GLU A 301 2.55 -10.89 -8.11
N GLU A 302 1.84 -11.95 -8.49
CA GLU A 302 1.16 -12.91 -7.60
C GLU A 302 0.16 -12.28 -6.59
N ALA A 303 -0.19 -11.02 -6.75
CA ALA A 303 -1.19 -10.38 -5.89
C ALA A 303 -2.60 -10.95 -6.11
N ALA A 304 -3.44 -10.90 -5.06
CA ALA A 304 -4.84 -11.32 -5.11
C ALA A 304 -5.78 -10.10 -5.24
N LEU A 305 -6.28 -9.85 -6.45
CA LEU A 305 -7.21 -8.75 -6.77
C LEU A 305 -8.67 -9.27 -6.94
N VAL A 306 -9.04 -10.33 -6.23
CA VAL A 306 -10.39 -10.92 -6.34
C VAL A 306 -11.44 -9.90 -5.88
N LYS A 307 -12.45 -9.64 -6.72
CA LYS A 307 -13.55 -8.69 -6.46
C LYS A 307 -13.10 -7.25 -6.18
N VAL A 308 -11.93 -6.86 -6.62
CA VAL A 308 -11.46 -5.48 -6.54
C VAL A 308 -12.37 -4.58 -7.40
N ASN A 309 -12.65 -3.39 -6.92
CA ASN A 309 -13.24 -2.32 -7.72
C ASN A 309 -12.13 -1.36 -8.18
N ALA A 310 -11.63 -1.57 -9.39
CA ALA A 310 -10.60 -0.76 -10.05
C ALA A 310 -11.17 0.03 -11.26
N ASN A 311 -12.43 0.45 -11.17
CA ASN A 311 -13.07 1.25 -12.20
C ASN A 311 -12.26 2.55 -12.40
N SER A 312 -12.00 2.93 -13.66
CA SER A 312 -11.21 4.09 -14.06
C SER A 312 -9.76 4.13 -13.51
N ALA A 313 -9.27 3.03 -12.93
CA ALA A 313 -7.89 2.97 -12.41
C ALA A 313 -6.86 3.01 -13.55
N LYS A 314 -5.69 3.58 -13.26
CA LYS A 314 -4.56 3.67 -14.19
C LYS A 314 -3.53 2.60 -13.83
N LEU A 315 -3.36 1.62 -14.72
CA LEU A 315 -2.42 0.52 -14.57
C LEU A 315 -1.47 0.44 -15.78
N ARG A 316 -1.20 1.57 -16.44
CA ARG A 316 -0.27 1.60 -17.58
C ARG A 316 1.08 1.01 -17.16
N MET A 317 1.59 0.05 -17.95
CA MET A 317 2.88 -0.63 -17.69
C MET A 317 2.94 -1.38 -16.34
N ALA A 318 1.82 -1.60 -15.64
CA ALA A 318 1.81 -2.38 -14.40
C ALA A 318 2.17 -3.86 -14.67
N ILE A 319 2.81 -4.49 -13.70
CA ILE A 319 3.19 -5.90 -13.74
C ILE A 319 2.16 -6.71 -12.96
N LEU A 320 1.35 -7.50 -13.66
CA LEU A 320 0.31 -8.38 -13.11
C LEU A 320 0.65 -9.87 -13.39
N TYR A 321 1.90 -10.23 -13.30
CA TYR A 321 2.37 -11.59 -13.53
C TYR A 321 1.75 -12.55 -12.51
N HIS A 322 1.06 -13.60 -12.98
CA HIS A 322 0.35 -14.59 -12.15
C HIS A 322 -0.69 -14.06 -11.16
N THR A 323 -1.12 -12.80 -11.28
CA THR A 323 -2.20 -12.24 -10.45
C THR A 323 -3.51 -13.01 -10.55
N VAL A 324 -4.32 -12.93 -9.49
CA VAL A 324 -5.68 -13.46 -9.45
C VAL A 324 -6.68 -12.31 -9.52
N LEU A 325 -7.48 -12.25 -10.61
CA LEU A 325 -8.39 -11.16 -10.95
C LEU A 325 -9.87 -11.60 -10.97
N ASP A 326 -10.23 -12.72 -10.33
CA ASP A 326 -11.59 -13.27 -10.40
C ASP A 326 -12.62 -12.23 -9.93
N GLU A 327 -13.64 -11.99 -10.77
CA GLU A 327 -14.72 -11.03 -10.51
C GLU A 327 -14.28 -9.57 -10.28
N ALA A 328 -13.03 -9.22 -10.61
CA ALA A 328 -12.56 -7.84 -10.49
C ALA A 328 -13.20 -6.92 -11.55
N ASP A 329 -13.45 -5.69 -11.17
CA ASP A 329 -14.07 -4.66 -12.02
C ASP A 329 -13.04 -3.61 -12.44
N PHE A 330 -12.60 -3.68 -13.70
CA PHE A 330 -11.68 -2.77 -14.37
C PHE A 330 -12.37 -1.98 -15.49
N ARG A 331 -13.66 -1.66 -15.35
CA ARG A 331 -14.33 -0.84 -16.36
C ARG A 331 -13.66 0.51 -16.48
N ASP A 332 -13.63 1.02 -17.72
CA ASP A 332 -13.09 2.35 -18.03
C ASP A 332 -11.61 2.55 -17.59
N SER A 333 -10.89 1.48 -17.21
CA SER A 333 -9.50 1.53 -16.73
C SER A 333 -8.47 1.57 -17.86
N HIS A 334 -7.26 2.01 -17.55
CA HIS A 334 -6.13 2.12 -18.47
C HIS A 334 -5.05 1.10 -18.13
N LEU A 335 -5.01 -0.03 -18.87
CA LEU A 335 -4.01 -1.10 -18.71
C LEU A 335 -3.05 -1.17 -19.91
N ASN A 336 -2.96 -0.14 -20.72
CA ASN A 336 -2.11 -0.18 -21.91
C ASN A 336 -0.66 -0.50 -21.54
N ARG A 337 -0.06 -1.47 -22.28
CA ARG A 337 1.27 -2.03 -22.02
C ARG A 337 1.44 -2.78 -20.69
N ALA A 338 0.38 -3.09 -19.98
CA ALA A 338 0.47 -3.91 -18.77
C ALA A 338 0.84 -5.36 -19.11
N VAL A 339 1.49 -6.05 -18.16
CA VAL A 339 1.96 -7.43 -18.33
C VAL A 339 1.13 -8.37 -17.47
N LEU A 340 0.32 -9.24 -18.11
CA LEU A 340 -0.60 -10.19 -17.46
C LEU A 340 -0.24 -11.66 -17.76
N ILE A 341 1.06 -11.96 -17.89
CA ILE A 341 1.50 -13.34 -18.16
C ILE A 341 0.97 -14.28 -17.09
N GLY A 342 0.24 -15.33 -17.50
CA GLY A 342 -0.28 -16.33 -16.58
C GLY A 342 -1.33 -15.84 -15.58
N ALA A 343 -1.80 -14.60 -15.71
CA ALA A 343 -2.86 -14.05 -14.86
C ALA A 343 -4.13 -14.92 -14.94
N LYS A 344 -4.85 -15.02 -13.84
CA LYS A 344 -6.10 -15.77 -13.70
C LYS A 344 -7.23 -14.81 -13.39
N GLY A 345 -8.31 -14.85 -14.20
CA GLY A 345 -9.45 -13.94 -13.99
C GLY A 345 -10.69 -14.52 -14.65
N SER A 346 -11.56 -15.09 -13.86
CA SER A 346 -12.88 -15.51 -14.35
C SER A 346 -13.89 -14.40 -14.06
N ARG A 347 -14.70 -14.03 -15.06
CA ARG A 347 -15.72 -12.98 -14.96
C ARG A 347 -15.15 -11.58 -14.62
N THR A 348 -13.89 -11.34 -14.90
CA THR A 348 -13.28 -10.00 -14.81
C THR A 348 -13.96 -9.07 -15.82
N ASN A 349 -14.11 -7.80 -15.48
CA ASN A 349 -14.78 -6.82 -16.32
C ASN A 349 -13.82 -5.72 -16.77
N PHE A 350 -13.46 -5.70 -18.06
CA PHE A 350 -12.65 -4.67 -18.73
C PHE A 350 -13.47 -3.85 -19.75
N THR A 351 -14.79 -3.76 -19.58
CA THR A 351 -15.66 -3.01 -20.50
C THR A 351 -15.18 -1.57 -20.63
N ASN A 352 -15.09 -1.05 -21.86
CA ASN A 352 -14.58 0.28 -22.23
C ASN A 352 -13.10 0.55 -21.86
N GLY A 353 -12.36 -0.42 -21.32
CA GLY A 353 -10.97 -0.23 -20.88
C GLY A 353 -10.01 -0.04 -22.06
N ASP A 354 -8.91 0.67 -21.84
CA ASP A 354 -7.77 0.71 -22.74
C ASP A 354 -6.75 -0.37 -22.36
N LEU A 355 -6.74 -1.45 -23.13
CA LEU A 355 -5.83 -2.60 -22.99
C LEU A 355 -4.92 -2.69 -24.24
N SER A 356 -4.65 -1.58 -24.92
CA SER A 356 -3.76 -1.57 -26.07
C SER A 356 -2.35 -2.05 -25.70
N GLU A 357 -1.73 -2.83 -26.57
CA GLU A 357 -0.39 -3.40 -26.38
C GLU A 357 -0.25 -4.27 -25.07
N ILE A 358 -1.37 -4.69 -24.44
CA ILE A 358 -1.30 -5.56 -23.25
C ILE A 358 -0.60 -6.88 -23.58
N TYR A 359 0.24 -7.38 -22.66
CA TYR A 359 0.95 -8.63 -22.84
C TYR A 359 0.43 -9.72 -21.90
N ALA A 360 -0.49 -10.57 -22.37
CA ALA A 360 -1.23 -11.53 -21.58
C ALA A 360 -1.13 -12.99 -22.11
N PRO A 361 0.05 -13.49 -22.56
CA PRO A 361 0.15 -14.86 -23.05
C PRO A 361 -0.11 -15.87 -21.92
N LYS A 362 -0.74 -16.99 -22.28
CA LYS A 362 -1.07 -18.08 -21.35
C LYS A 362 -1.92 -17.67 -20.14
N SER A 363 -2.54 -16.50 -20.18
CA SER A 363 -3.51 -16.08 -19.17
C SER A 363 -4.78 -16.94 -19.22
N SER A 364 -5.51 -17.02 -18.10
CA SER A 364 -6.81 -17.69 -18.01
C SER A 364 -7.89 -16.67 -17.67
N LEU A 365 -8.49 -16.06 -18.70
CA LEU A 365 -9.45 -14.96 -18.61
C LEU A 365 -10.83 -15.43 -19.13
N ARG A 366 -11.41 -16.42 -18.46
CA ARG A 366 -12.68 -17.02 -18.87
C ARG A 366 -13.87 -16.13 -18.53
N GLN A 367 -14.87 -16.08 -19.46
CA GLN A 367 -16.09 -15.31 -19.26
C GLN A 367 -15.85 -13.82 -18.98
N THR A 368 -14.67 -13.32 -19.33
CA THR A 368 -14.24 -11.94 -19.14
C THR A 368 -15.00 -11.00 -20.08
N GLN A 369 -15.35 -9.81 -19.59
CA GLN A 369 -16.02 -8.77 -20.37
C GLN A 369 -14.99 -7.82 -20.94
N PHE A 370 -14.81 -7.79 -22.27
CA PHE A 370 -13.99 -6.86 -23.04
C PHE A 370 -14.85 -6.00 -23.99
N SER A 371 -16.15 -5.88 -23.69
CA SER A 371 -17.05 -5.12 -24.58
C SER A 371 -16.56 -3.69 -24.74
N LYS A 372 -16.44 -3.21 -25.99
CA LYS A 372 -15.94 -1.86 -26.34
C LYS A 372 -14.52 -1.56 -25.85
N ALA A 373 -13.77 -2.53 -25.38
CA ALA A 373 -12.39 -2.35 -24.96
C ALA A 373 -11.49 -2.07 -26.18
N ASN A 374 -10.44 -1.28 -25.97
CA ASN A 374 -9.35 -1.14 -26.91
C ASN A 374 -8.30 -2.21 -26.64
N LEU A 375 -8.14 -3.15 -27.56
CA LEU A 375 -7.21 -4.28 -27.50
C LEU A 375 -6.21 -4.25 -28.67
N GLU A 376 -6.02 -3.06 -29.27
CA GLU A 376 -5.08 -2.87 -30.39
C GLU A 376 -3.70 -3.40 -30.01
N GLU A 377 -3.10 -4.23 -30.90
CA GLU A 377 -1.79 -4.84 -30.70
C GLU A 377 -1.66 -5.71 -29.42
N ALA A 378 -2.75 -6.05 -28.74
CA ALA A 378 -2.75 -6.93 -27.55
C ALA A 378 -2.23 -8.33 -27.90
N ASN A 379 -1.53 -8.95 -26.95
CA ASN A 379 -0.99 -10.31 -27.11
C ASN A 379 -1.66 -11.30 -26.14
N PHE A 380 -2.44 -12.24 -26.68
CA PHE A 380 -3.12 -13.30 -25.95
C PHE A 380 -2.69 -14.70 -26.42
N VAL A 381 -1.46 -14.87 -26.86
CA VAL A 381 -0.96 -16.17 -27.35
C VAL A 381 -1.18 -17.27 -26.32
N GLY A 382 -1.90 -18.34 -26.71
CA GLY A 382 -2.19 -19.49 -25.86
C GLY A 382 -3.10 -19.18 -24.67
N ALA A 383 -3.77 -18.03 -24.64
CA ALA A 383 -4.68 -17.66 -23.55
C ALA A 383 -5.99 -18.46 -23.57
N ASP A 384 -6.57 -18.71 -22.41
CA ASP A 384 -7.90 -19.30 -22.25
C ASP A 384 -8.93 -18.18 -22.09
N LEU A 385 -9.62 -17.87 -23.18
CA LEU A 385 -10.60 -16.79 -23.31
C LEU A 385 -12.03 -17.35 -23.52
N ARG A 386 -12.29 -18.57 -23.05
CA ARG A 386 -13.59 -19.22 -23.26
C ARG A 386 -14.76 -18.42 -22.71
N GLY A 387 -15.77 -18.20 -23.55
CA GLY A 387 -16.98 -17.48 -23.18
C GLY A 387 -16.81 -15.99 -22.96
N SER A 388 -15.63 -15.42 -23.28
CA SER A 388 -15.37 -13.98 -23.13
C SER A 388 -16.12 -13.15 -24.17
N ASN A 389 -16.42 -11.91 -23.83
CA ASN A 389 -17.21 -11.00 -24.66
C ASN A 389 -16.36 -9.83 -25.16
N PHE A 390 -16.04 -9.82 -26.47
CA PHE A 390 -15.29 -8.78 -27.19
C PHE A 390 -16.18 -7.91 -28.04
N SER A 391 -17.49 -7.89 -27.81
CA SER A 391 -18.45 -7.16 -28.68
C SER A 391 -18.09 -5.69 -28.77
N TYR A 392 -18.07 -5.18 -30.01
CA TYR A 392 -17.74 -3.78 -30.33
C TYR A 392 -16.34 -3.33 -29.92
N GLY A 393 -15.44 -4.26 -29.57
CA GLY A 393 -14.05 -3.97 -29.21
C GLY A 393 -13.19 -3.70 -30.44
N ASN A 394 -12.13 -2.92 -30.22
CA ASN A 394 -11.04 -2.76 -31.18
C ASN A 394 -9.98 -3.86 -30.92
N LEU A 395 -9.93 -4.88 -31.78
CA LEU A 395 -8.92 -5.94 -31.73
C LEU A 395 -7.97 -5.86 -32.94
N THR A 396 -7.75 -4.66 -33.49
CA THR A 396 -6.83 -4.50 -34.62
C THR A 396 -5.43 -4.95 -34.23
N GLN A 397 -4.81 -5.77 -35.10
CA GLN A 397 -3.46 -6.34 -34.90
C GLN A 397 -3.29 -7.20 -33.63
N THR A 398 -4.37 -7.57 -32.94
CA THR A 398 -4.33 -8.44 -31.76
C THR A 398 -3.77 -9.82 -32.10
N ASN A 399 -2.87 -10.35 -31.29
CA ASN A 399 -2.37 -11.73 -31.45
C ASN A 399 -3.15 -12.72 -30.58
N LEU A 400 -4.00 -13.53 -31.21
CA LEU A 400 -4.83 -14.58 -30.61
C LEU A 400 -4.35 -15.99 -31.02
N GLN A 401 -3.11 -16.13 -31.48
CA GLN A 401 -2.55 -17.42 -31.87
C GLN A 401 -2.66 -18.44 -30.73
N ASP A 402 -3.07 -19.69 -31.06
CA ASP A 402 -3.25 -20.78 -30.11
C ASP A 402 -4.23 -20.49 -28.95
N ALA A 403 -4.97 -19.37 -29.00
CA ALA A 403 -5.94 -19.02 -27.95
C ALA A 403 -7.18 -19.91 -27.98
N ASN A 404 -7.73 -20.21 -26.81
CA ASN A 404 -9.02 -20.90 -26.69
C ASN A 404 -10.18 -19.89 -26.59
N LEU A 405 -10.90 -19.72 -27.69
CA LEU A 405 -12.00 -18.76 -27.87
C LEU A 405 -13.38 -19.45 -27.96
N GLN A 406 -13.50 -20.69 -27.45
CA GLN A 406 -14.78 -21.41 -27.47
C GLN A 406 -15.89 -20.61 -26.80
N ASN A 407 -17.03 -20.45 -27.49
CA ASN A 407 -18.18 -19.67 -27.03
C ASN A 407 -17.90 -18.18 -26.81
N ALA A 408 -16.77 -17.64 -27.25
CA ALA A 408 -16.49 -16.21 -27.18
C ALA A 408 -17.41 -15.42 -28.12
N THR A 409 -17.66 -14.16 -27.83
CA THR A 409 -18.52 -13.26 -28.60
C THR A 409 -17.73 -12.09 -29.13
N PHE A 410 -17.79 -11.84 -30.46
CA PHE A 410 -17.12 -10.76 -31.19
C PHE A 410 -18.12 -9.94 -32.01
N ILE A 411 -19.34 -9.76 -31.52
CA ILE A 411 -20.39 -9.03 -32.27
C ILE A 411 -19.92 -7.61 -32.57
N GLY A 412 -19.86 -7.25 -33.86
CA GLY A 412 -19.45 -5.91 -34.28
C GLY A 412 -18.01 -5.51 -33.95
N ALA A 413 -17.16 -6.46 -33.56
CA ALA A 413 -15.77 -6.21 -33.22
C ALA A 413 -14.91 -6.00 -34.49
N ASP A 414 -13.87 -5.16 -34.40
CA ASP A 414 -12.86 -4.99 -35.45
C ASP A 414 -11.63 -5.87 -35.16
N LEU A 415 -11.42 -6.90 -35.98
CA LEU A 415 -10.26 -7.79 -35.90
C LEU A 415 -9.30 -7.57 -37.10
N SER A 416 -9.28 -6.39 -37.70
CA SER A 416 -8.41 -6.11 -38.82
C SER A 416 -6.94 -6.35 -38.48
N GLY A 417 -6.26 -7.23 -39.26
CA GLY A 417 -4.87 -7.61 -39.02
C GLY A 417 -4.64 -8.52 -37.83
N ALA A 418 -5.67 -8.92 -37.09
CA ALA A 418 -5.55 -9.86 -35.96
C ALA A 418 -5.06 -11.25 -36.42
N ARG A 419 -4.34 -11.95 -35.57
CA ARG A 419 -3.84 -13.32 -35.82
C ARG A 419 -4.68 -14.35 -35.10
N LEU A 420 -5.18 -15.34 -35.87
CA LEU A 420 -6.03 -16.44 -35.37
C LEU A 420 -5.42 -17.82 -35.68
N ASP A 421 -4.11 -17.88 -35.96
CA ASP A 421 -3.41 -19.16 -36.23
C ASP A 421 -3.69 -20.16 -35.08
N SER A 422 -4.18 -21.34 -35.42
CA SER A 422 -4.49 -22.42 -34.47
C SER A 422 -5.47 -22.06 -33.33
N ALA A 423 -6.13 -20.91 -33.36
CA ALA A 423 -7.13 -20.53 -32.34
C ALA A 423 -8.35 -21.47 -32.38
N ASP A 424 -8.87 -21.83 -31.22
CA ASP A 424 -10.09 -22.64 -31.12
C ASP A 424 -11.33 -21.74 -31.13
N LEU A 425 -11.99 -21.65 -32.29
CA LEU A 425 -13.16 -20.80 -32.52
C LEU A 425 -14.51 -21.52 -32.40
N ARG A 426 -14.56 -22.74 -31.83
CA ARG A 426 -15.79 -23.51 -31.74
C ARG A 426 -16.90 -22.73 -31.04
N ARG A 427 -18.02 -22.52 -31.72
CA ARG A 427 -19.17 -21.73 -31.26
C ARG A 427 -18.87 -20.26 -30.96
N ALA A 428 -17.75 -19.72 -31.42
CA ALA A 428 -17.50 -18.28 -31.35
C ALA A 428 -18.47 -17.50 -32.21
N ASN A 429 -18.92 -16.33 -31.81
CA ASN A 429 -19.92 -15.51 -32.49
C ASN A 429 -19.31 -14.25 -33.09
N PHE A 430 -19.16 -14.19 -34.42
CA PHE A 430 -18.57 -13.08 -35.19
C PHE A 430 -19.61 -12.26 -35.97
N LYS A 431 -20.86 -12.21 -35.55
CA LYS A 431 -21.89 -11.44 -36.24
C LYS A 431 -21.51 -9.96 -36.37
N GLY A 432 -21.54 -9.42 -37.59
CA GLY A 432 -21.18 -8.04 -37.86
C GLY A 432 -19.69 -7.70 -37.68
N ALA A 433 -18.82 -8.67 -37.34
CA ALA A 433 -17.41 -8.44 -37.10
C ALA A 433 -16.62 -8.19 -38.42
N ILE A 434 -15.50 -7.48 -38.31
CA ILE A 434 -14.57 -7.24 -39.40
C ILE A 434 -13.43 -8.24 -39.35
N LEU A 435 -13.42 -9.20 -40.28
CA LEU A 435 -12.43 -10.28 -40.40
C LEU A 435 -11.65 -10.20 -41.72
N SER A 436 -11.87 -9.17 -42.53
CA SER A 436 -11.40 -9.11 -43.94
C SER A 436 -9.87 -9.21 -44.10
N THR A 437 -9.12 -8.87 -43.10
CA THR A 437 -7.64 -8.87 -43.14
C THR A 437 -7.01 -9.68 -42.02
N VAL A 438 -7.78 -10.59 -41.36
CA VAL A 438 -7.24 -11.47 -40.31
C VAL A 438 -6.22 -12.44 -40.91
N ILE A 439 -5.24 -12.81 -40.09
CA ILE A 439 -4.14 -13.70 -40.47
C ILE A 439 -4.37 -15.07 -39.82
N GLY A 440 -4.13 -16.15 -40.56
CA GLY A 440 -4.15 -17.52 -40.07
C GLY A 440 -5.56 -18.13 -39.84
N LEU A 441 -6.65 -17.43 -40.23
CA LEU A 441 -8.00 -17.97 -40.17
C LEU A 441 -8.22 -18.99 -41.30
N THR A 442 -8.60 -20.22 -40.95
CA THR A 442 -8.91 -21.29 -41.89
C THR A 442 -10.41 -21.45 -42.10
N GLN A 443 -10.82 -22.07 -43.23
CA GLN A 443 -12.22 -22.42 -43.48
C GLN A 443 -12.78 -23.36 -42.39
N ALA A 444 -11.97 -24.27 -41.88
CA ALA A 444 -12.39 -25.21 -40.82
C ALA A 444 -12.73 -24.48 -39.52
N GLN A 445 -11.93 -23.54 -39.11
CA GLN A 445 -12.18 -22.67 -37.93
C GLN A 445 -13.46 -21.84 -38.15
N LEU A 446 -13.61 -21.21 -39.33
CA LEU A 446 -14.78 -20.40 -39.66
C LEU A 446 -16.07 -21.22 -39.66
N ASN A 447 -16.04 -22.47 -40.18
CA ASN A 447 -17.18 -23.38 -40.16
C ASN A 447 -17.63 -23.81 -38.76
N ALA A 448 -16.74 -23.76 -37.77
CA ALA A 448 -17.03 -24.05 -36.37
C ALA A 448 -17.57 -22.83 -35.60
N ALA A 449 -17.55 -21.65 -36.20
CA ALA A 449 -18.00 -20.38 -35.63
C ALA A 449 -19.34 -19.92 -36.23
N CYS A 450 -19.89 -18.85 -35.67
CA CYS A 450 -21.10 -18.17 -36.13
C CYS A 450 -20.78 -16.87 -36.85
N VAL A 451 -21.28 -16.66 -38.06
CA VAL A 451 -21.22 -15.39 -38.82
C VAL A 451 -22.61 -15.04 -39.36
N ASP A 452 -22.80 -13.82 -39.80
CA ASP A 452 -24.00 -13.34 -40.50
C ASP A 452 -23.63 -12.59 -41.83
N ASP A 453 -24.62 -12.02 -42.45
CA ASP A 453 -24.40 -11.31 -43.75
C ASP A 453 -23.61 -10.02 -43.58
N GLU A 454 -23.58 -9.41 -42.40
CA GLU A 454 -22.84 -8.20 -42.10
C GLU A 454 -21.35 -8.48 -41.77
N THR A 455 -21.01 -9.76 -41.42
CA THR A 455 -19.61 -10.15 -41.16
C THR A 455 -18.75 -9.97 -42.41
N LYS A 456 -17.67 -9.19 -42.31
CA LYS A 456 -16.71 -8.98 -43.38
C LYS A 456 -15.64 -10.06 -43.39
N LEU A 457 -15.69 -11.00 -44.34
CA LEU A 457 -14.78 -12.15 -44.43
C LEU A 457 -13.56 -11.86 -45.31
N PRO A 458 -12.44 -12.58 -45.12
CA PRO A 458 -11.34 -12.64 -46.06
C PRO A 458 -11.84 -13.12 -47.45
N PRO A 459 -11.31 -12.59 -48.55
CA PRO A 459 -11.82 -12.92 -49.89
C PRO A 459 -11.64 -14.39 -50.30
N GLU A 460 -10.69 -15.08 -49.68
CA GLU A 460 -10.39 -16.51 -49.90
C GLU A 460 -11.31 -17.47 -49.14
N LEU A 461 -12.11 -17.01 -48.19
CA LEU A 461 -12.98 -17.84 -47.36
C LEU A 461 -14.45 -17.71 -47.76
N SER A 462 -15.16 -18.85 -47.68
CA SER A 462 -16.58 -18.91 -47.98
C SER A 462 -17.42 -18.78 -46.71
N ARG A 463 -18.55 -18.07 -46.81
CA ARG A 463 -19.47 -17.92 -45.67
C ARG A 463 -20.06 -19.30 -45.30
N PRO A 464 -19.93 -19.71 -44.05
CA PRO A 464 -20.55 -20.99 -43.58
C PRO A 464 -22.07 -20.89 -43.49
N THR A 465 -22.72 -22.04 -43.28
CA THR A 465 -24.18 -22.08 -43.09
C THR A 465 -24.60 -21.28 -41.85
N PRO A 466 -25.77 -20.61 -41.87
CA PRO A 466 -26.22 -19.77 -40.76
C PRO A 466 -26.30 -20.50 -39.41
N CYS A 467 -25.95 -19.77 -38.32
CA CYS A 467 -25.84 -20.24 -36.93
C CYS A 467 -27.11 -20.92 -36.36
N SER A 468 -28.27 -20.71 -36.95
CA SER A 468 -29.53 -21.35 -36.51
C SER A 468 -29.52 -22.89 -36.60
N SER A 469 -28.60 -23.48 -37.39
CA SER A 469 -28.44 -24.93 -37.55
C SER A 469 -27.62 -25.60 -36.42
N LEU A 470 -26.74 -24.85 -35.74
CA LEU A 470 -25.85 -25.38 -34.69
C LEU A 470 -26.57 -25.70 -33.37
N LYS A 471 -27.81 -25.24 -33.18
CA LYS A 471 -28.61 -25.52 -31.98
C LYS A 471 -29.25 -26.91 -31.95
N LYS A 472 -29.24 -27.68 -33.07
CA LYS A 472 -29.95 -28.96 -33.17
C LYS A 472 -29.16 -30.23 -32.83
N GLU A 473 -27.81 -30.12 -32.66
CA GLU A 473 -26.98 -31.31 -32.37
C GLU A 473 -26.64 -31.54 -30.88
N ALA A 474 -27.20 -30.72 -29.98
CA ALA A 474 -27.00 -30.85 -28.54
C ALA A 474 -28.28 -31.42 -27.85
N ARG A 475 -28.69 -32.65 -28.26
CA ARG A 475 -29.64 -33.49 -27.51
C ARG A 475 -29.09 -34.90 -27.34
#